data_f9b3f8caee404a0fec0d8ec07e8c1544
#
_entry.id   f9b3f8caee404a0fec0d8ec07e8c1544
#
_cell.length_a   1.000
_cell.length_b   1.000
_cell.length_c   1.000
_cell.angle_alpha   90.00
_cell.angle_beta   90.00
_cell.angle_gamma   90.00
#
_symmetry.space_group_name_H-M   'P 1'
#
loop_
_entity.id
_entity.type
_entity.pdbx_description
1 polymer ?
#
loop_
_entity_poly.entity_id
_entity_poly.type
_entity_poly.pdbx_seq_one_letter_code
_entity_poly.pdbx_strand_id
1 'polypeptide(L)'
;MVRFVRAPAVAYPSYAMPYTRPLRVALFTHSTQPIGGVVYALALAEALTDLGHDVTVHAPDSTGHGFFREVRCHVRLVPTPAATGSVADVHRTRIAAYIDFLERHAPEFDVYHAQDGISANALAVLVARGVIPSFLRTVHHLDDLNDAYLVACQDRSVVSAARCLCVSKLWQRKLMQTYGVDAAVVPSGVSAARFSADRSAEDEVWRARLDLGPGPVFLALGGVEPRKNTVKTLEAFLAVRAEFPHAQLLIAGGSSLLDHSAYREQFEQVLAGADEQTRRAVILAGTLPDGAMPSVFRLADALVFPSAKEGFGLAVLEAMACGTPVIAPAAPPFIEYLDRSDAILVDSQDAGAIAGAMAWVTDPAVYDHLRAAGLALSSRFSWDASAKAHLAHYRELHDPARAPVPVLS
;
A
#
# COMPACT_ATOMS: atom_id res chain seq x y z
N MET A 1 17.64 14.73 -30.32
CA MET A 1 16.79 13.58 -30.54
C MET A 1 17.26 12.46 -29.59
N VAL A 2 16.73 12.43 -28.36
CA VAL A 2 17.13 11.42 -27.35
C VAL A 2 16.26 10.18 -27.58
N ARG A 3 16.88 9.05 -27.94
CA ARG A 3 16.18 7.77 -28.05
C ARG A 3 15.85 7.28 -26.63
N PHE A 4 14.58 7.30 -26.28
CA PHE A 4 14.10 6.66 -25.07
C PHE A 4 14.14 5.13 -25.26
N VAL A 5 14.94 4.45 -24.44
CA VAL A 5 14.92 3.00 -24.33
C VAL A 5 13.78 2.66 -23.41
N ARG A 6 12.73 2.02 -23.93
CA ARG A 6 11.60 1.53 -23.16
C ARG A 6 12.08 0.56 -22.09
N ALA A 7 11.65 0.76 -20.84
CA ALA A 7 11.84 -0.23 -19.79
C ALA A 7 11.21 -1.57 -20.20
N PRO A 8 11.83 -2.72 -19.88
CA PRO A 8 11.27 -4.01 -20.21
C PRO A 8 9.90 -4.18 -19.55
N ALA A 9 8.95 -4.73 -20.31
CA ALA A 9 7.63 -5.06 -19.81
C ALA A 9 7.77 -5.92 -18.54
N VAL A 10 7.02 -5.59 -17.48
CA VAL A 10 6.84 -6.49 -16.33
C VAL A 10 6.13 -7.72 -16.87
N ALA A 11 6.90 -8.75 -17.19
CA ALA A 11 6.35 -10.01 -17.67
C ALA A 11 5.95 -10.83 -16.44
N TYR A 12 4.65 -11.03 -16.24
CA TYR A 12 4.18 -12.11 -15.39
C TYR A 12 4.53 -13.43 -16.09
N PRO A 13 5.23 -14.36 -15.42
CA PRO A 13 5.48 -15.65 -16.02
C PRO A 13 4.14 -16.33 -16.36
N SER A 14 4.03 -16.89 -17.60
CA SER A 14 2.86 -17.67 -18.00
C SER A 14 2.93 -19.03 -17.30
N TYR A 15 2.10 -19.21 -16.28
CA TYR A 15 1.99 -20.50 -15.60
C TYR A 15 0.88 -21.31 -16.26
N ALA A 16 1.28 -22.41 -16.93
CA ALA A 16 0.35 -23.45 -17.39
C ALA A 16 -0.25 -24.19 -16.19
N MET A 17 -1.56 -24.37 -16.16
CA MET A 17 -2.34 -24.73 -14.97
C MET A 17 -2.84 -26.18 -15.00
N PRO A 18 -2.42 -27.03 -14.08
CA PRO A 18 -3.19 -28.19 -13.72
C PRO A 18 -3.51 -28.26 -12.23
N TYR A 19 -4.52 -27.52 -11.78
CA TYR A 19 -5.15 -27.78 -10.47
C TYR A 19 -6.65 -27.68 -10.63
N THR A 20 -7.34 -28.76 -10.27
CA THR A 20 -8.78 -28.96 -10.55
C THR A 20 -9.66 -28.60 -9.36
N ARG A 21 -9.12 -28.27 -8.17
CA ARG A 21 -9.94 -27.89 -7.01
C ARG A 21 -9.65 -26.47 -6.50
N PRO A 22 -10.69 -25.77 -6.01
CA PRO A 22 -10.50 -24.52 -5.27
C PRO A 22 -9.61 -24.73 -4.05
N LEU A 23 -8.74 -23.76 -3.77
CA LEU A 23 -7.97 -23.69 -2.53
C LEU A 23 -8.78 -22.92 -1.48
N ARG A 24 -8.67 -23.37 -0.21
CA ARG A 24 -9.15 -22.63 0.96
C ARG A 24 -7.99 -21.77 1.46
N VAL A 25 -8.10 -20.45 1.32
CA VAL A 25 -7.01 -19.50 1.59
C VAL A 25 -7.39 -18.60 2.78
N ALA A 26 -6.56 -18.60 3.80
CA ALA A 26 -6.66 -17.63 4.89
C ALA A 26 -5.63 -16.51 4.70
N LEU A 27 -6.11 -15.27 4.55
CA LEU A 27 -5.30 -14.06 4.57
C LEU A 27 -5.40 -13.40 5.94
N PHE A 28 -4.28 -12.90 6.46
CA PHE A 28 -4.22 -12.31 7.80
C PHE A 28 -3.67 -10.90 7.73
N THR A 29 -4.39 -9.94 8.33
CA THR A 29 -4.01 -8.54 8.43
C THR A 29 -3.87 -8.10 9.89
N HIS A 30 -3.16 -7.01 10.16
CA HIS A 30 -3.00 -6.50 11.52
C HIS A 30 -4.12 -5.54 11.94
N SER A 31 -5.02 -5.16 11.05
CA SER A 31 -6.01 -4.11 11.28
C SER A 31 -7.20 -4.25 10.32
N THR A 32 -8.31 -3.60 10.66
CA THR A 32 -9.47 -3.39 9.78
C THR A 32 -9.47 -2.02 9.10
N GLN A 33 -8.47 -1.16 9.37
CA GLN A 33 -8.38 0.22 8.88
C GLN A 33 -7.79 0.30 7.46
N PRO A 34 -8.02 1.38 6.68
CA PRO A 34 -7.56 1.55 5.31
C PRO A 34 -6.05 1.85 5.22
N ILE A 35 -5.23 0.94 5.71
CA ILE A 35 -3.77 0.98 5.63
C ILE A 35 -3.34 0.16 4.41
N GLY A 36 -2.30 0.57 3.71
CA GLY A 36 -1.89 0.00 2.42
C GLY A 36 -1.81 -1.54 2.39
N GLY A 37 -1.27 -2.19 3.43
CA GLY A 37 -1.23 -3.65 3.53
C GLY A 37 -2.62 -4.30 3.68
N VAL A 38 -3.56 -3.61 4.34
CA VAL A 38 -4.96 -4.07 4.47
C VAL A 38 -5.69 -3.91 3.13
N VAL A 39 -5.54 -2.75 2.48
CA VAL A 39 -6.09 -2.49 1.13
C VAL A 39 -5.60 -3.57 0.14
N TYR A 40 -4.31 -3.87 0.18
CA TYR A 40 -3.71 -4.94 -0.62
C TYR A 40 -4.35 -6.30 -0.32
N ALA A 41 -4.45 -6.68 0.95
CA ALA A 41 -4.99 -7.98 1.37
C ALA A 41 -6.43 -8.18 0.91
N LEU A 42 -7.27 -7.14 1.04
CA LEU A 42 -8.67 -7.19 0.60
C LEU A 42 -8.78 -7.31 -0.93
N ALA A 43 -7.98 -6.55 -1.67
CA ALA A 43 -8.00 -6.61 -3.12
C ALA A 43 -7.48 -7.96 -3.67
N LEU A 44 -6.44 -8.52 -3.04
CA LEU A 44 -5.96 -9.88 -3.34
C LEU A 44 -7.02 -10.94 -3.01
N ALA A 45 -7.69 -10.82 -1.86
CA ALA A 45 -8.74 -11.74 -1.45
C ALA A 45 -9.89 -11.77 -2.48
N GLU A 46 -10.36 -10.61 -2.90
CA GLU A 46 -11.41 -10.49 -3.90
C GLU A 46 -10.99 -11.08 -5.25
N ALA A 47 -9.77 -10.82 -5.69
CA ALA A 47 -9.26 -11.38 -6.95
C ALA A 47 -9.11 -12.91 -6.90
N LEU A 48 -8.68 -13.47 -5.77
CA LEU A 48 -8.63 -14.92 -5.56
C LEU A 48 -10.04 -15.53 -5.53
N THR A 49 -11.01 -14.83 -4.94
CA THR A 49 -12.43 -15.25 -4.93
C THR A 49 -13.01 -15.21 -6.34
N ASP A 50 -12.72 -14.18 -7.12
CA ASP A 50 -13.12 -14.06 -8.53
C ASP A 50 -12.53 -15.19 -9.41
N LEU A 51 -11.37 -15.73 -9.02
CA LEU A 51 -10.74 -16.92 -9.63
C LEU A 51 -11.32 -18.26 -9.13
N GLY A 52 -12.34 -18.23 -8.27
CA GLY A 52 -13.07 -19.41 -7.79
C GLY A 52 -12.44 -20.09 -6.56
N HIS A 53 -11.58 -19.40 -5.81
CA HIS A 53 -11.03 -19.91 -4.55
C HIS A 53 -11.89 -19.52 -3.35
N ASP A 54 -11.86 -20.33 -2.29
CA ASP A 54 -12.53 -20.05 -1.01
C ASP A 54 -11.59 -19.23 -0.11
N VAL A 55 -11.86 -17.93 0.01
CA VAL A 55 -10.96 -17.00 0.68
C VAL A 55 -11.60 -16.41 1.93
N THR A 56 -10.88 -16.50 3.04
CA THR A 56 -11.27 -15.85 4.30
C THR A 56 -10.20 -14.86 4.73
N VAL A 57 -10.57 -13.59 4.93
CA VAL A 57 -9.67 -12.59 5.52
C VAL A 57 -9.91 -12.51 7.02
N HIS A 58 -8.83 -12.63 7.79
CA HIS A 58 -8.83 -12.48 9.24
C HIS A 58 -8.23 -11.13 9.63
N ALA A 59 -8.86 -10.42 10.56
CA ALA A 59 -8.34 -9.16 11.10
C ALA A 59 -8.68 -9.03 12.59
N PRO A 60 -7.75 -8.49 13.43
CA PRO A 60 -8.07 -8.12 14.80
C PRO A 60 -9.00 -6.91 14.77
N ASP A 61 -10.10 -7.02 15.50
CA ASP A 61 -11.08 -5.95 15.63
C ASP A 61 -11.47 -5.74 17.09
N SER A 62 -11.27 -4.51 17.58
CA SER A 62 -11.65 -4.08 18.93
C SER A 62 -12.96 -3.30 18.94
N THR A 63 -13.54 -3.02 17.79
CA THR A 63 -14.72 -2.16 17.65
C THR A 63 -15.99 -2.93 17.31
N GLY A 64 -15.86 -4.10 16.69
CA GLY A 64 -16.95 -4.88 16.13
C GLY A 64 -17.52 -4.34 14.82
N HIS A 65 -16.93 -3.27 14.27
CA HIS A 65 -17.41 -2.65 13.02
C HIS A 65 -16.90 -3.32 11.74
N GLY A 66 -15.80 -4.12 11.85
CA GLY A 66 -15.20 -4.79 10.72
C GLY A 66 -14.35 -3.87 9.85
N PHE A 67 -14.20 -4.26 8.59
CA PHE A 67 -13.38 -3.50 7.65
C PHE A 67 -14.04 -2.18 7.24
N PHE A 68 -13.23 -1.23 6.82
CA PHE A 68 -13.60 0.10 6.35
C PHE A 68 -14.46 0.11 5.06
N ARG A 69 -14.66 -1.04 4.43
CA ARG A 69 -15.52 -1.26 3.27
C ARG A 69 -16.07 -2.69 3.24
N GLU A 70 -17.11 -2.90 2.47
CA GLU A 70 -17.58 -4.24 2.12
C GLU A 70 -16.57 -4.96 1.24
N VAL A 71 -16.50 -6.28 1.38
CA VAL A 71 -15.59 -7.16 0.64
C VAL A 71 -16.33 -8.39 0.12
N ARG A 72 -15.92 -8.90 -1.06
CA ARG A 72 -16.55 -10.03 -1.74
C ARG A 72 -15.91 -11.38 -1.39
N CYS A 73 -15.39 -11.53 -0.18
CA CYS A 73 -14.83 -12.76 0.35
C CYS A 73 -15.35 -12.99 1.77
N HIS A 74 -15.06 -14.14 2.36
CA HIS A 74 -15.38 -14.38 3.76
C HIS A 74 -14.51 -13.52 4.68
N VAL A 75 -15.10 -13.04 5.77
CA VAL A 75 -14.42 -12.24 6.80
C VAL A 75 -14.57 -12.92 8.15
N ARG A 76 -13.46 -13.03 8.87
CA ARG A 76 -13.44 -13.45 10.28
C ARG A 76 -12.73 -12.38 11.12
N LEU A 77 -13.54 -11.65 11.87
CA LEU A 77 -13.03 -10.71 12.85
C LEU A 77 -12.54 -11.45 14.08
N VAL A 78 -11.32 -11.16 14.49
CA VAL A 78 -10.72 -11.69 15.72
C VAL A 78 -10.99 -10.69 16.85
N PRO A 79 -11.88 -11.02 17.80
CA PRO A 79 -12.16 -10.15 18.93
C PRO A 79 -10.87 -9.83 19.68
N THR A 80 -10.54 -8.56 19.74
CA THR A 80 -9.27 -8.08 20.29
C THR A 80 -9.55 -6.96 21.27
N PRO A 81 -9.00 -6.98 22.49
CA PRO A 81 -9.13 -5.85 23.40
C PRO A 81 -8.62 -4.56 22.77
N ALA A 82 -9.23 -3.44 23.12
CA ALA A 82 -8.69 -2.14 22.76
C ALA A 82 -7.27 -2.04 23.30
N ALA A 83 -6.31 -1.90 22.42
CA ALA A 83 -4.90 -1.82 22.82
C ALA A 83 -4.61 -0.44 23.39
N THR A 84 -4.13 -0.39 24.62
CA THR A 84 -3.63 0.81 25.32
C THR A 84 -2.15 0.65 25.54
N GLY A 85 -1.40 1.73 25.50
CA GLY A 85 0.05 1.71 25.76
C GLY A 85 0.90 1.89 24.50
N SER A 86 2.08 1.30 24.52
CA SER A 86 3.08 1.43 23.44
C SER A 86 2.70 0.63 22.18
N VAL A 87 3.37 0.93 21.07
CA VAL A 87 3.27 0.12 19.83
C VAL A 87 3.59 -1.35 20.09
N ALA A 88 4.56 -1.63 20.97
CA ALA A 88 4.90 -3.00 21.37
C ALA A 88 3.74 -3.70 22.11
N ASP A 89 2.98 -2.97 22.93
CA ASP A 89 1.81 -3.53 23.63
C ASP A 89 0.67 -3.84 22.64
N VAL A 90 0.45 -2.98 21.66
CA VAL A 90 -0.49 -3.25 20.54
C VAL A 90 -0.09 -4.53 19.81
N HIS A 91 1.21 -4.71 19.51
CA HIS A 91 1.69 -5.94 18.86
C HIS A 91 1.43 -7.18 19.71
N ARG A 92 1.81 -7.15 21.02
CA ARG A 92 1.58 -8.27 21.95
C ARG A 92 0.12 -8.66 22.02
N THR A 93 -0.76 -7.66 22.18
CA THR A 93 -2.20 -7.87 22.31
C THR A 93 -2.79 -8.53 21.05
N ARG A 94 -2.45 -8.01 19.87
CA ARG A 94 -2.98 -8.56 18.61
C ARG A 94 -2.41 -9.93 18.28
N ILE A 95 -1.12 -10.18 18.54
CA ILE A 95 -0.49 -11.51 18.38
C ILE A 95 -1.18 -12.52 19.29
N ALA A 96 -1.38 -12.20 20.57
CA ALA A 96 -2.03 -13.08 21.52
C ALA A 96 -3.48 -13.37 21.12
N ALA A 97 -4.24 -12.36 20.68
CA ALA A 97 -5.61 -12.53 20.24
C ALA A 97 -5.70 -13.47 19.01
N TYR A 98 -4.78 -13.36 18.06
CA TYR A 98 -4.73 -14.27 16.92
C TYR A 98 -4.44 -15.72 17.34
N ILE A 99 -3.45 -15.92 18.22
CA ILE A 99 -3.08 -17.26 18.70
C ILE A 99 -4.27 -17.90 19.38
N ASP A 100 -4.85 -17.23 20.37
CA ASP A 100 -5.99 -17.72 21.14
C ASP A 100 -7.24 -18.00 20.26
N PHE A 101 -7.51 -17.13 19.30
CA PHE A 101 -8.62 -17.32 18.36
C PHE A 101 -8.42 -18.54 17.46
N LEU A 102 -7.24 -18.69 16.86
CA LEU A 102 -6.97 -19.77 15.92
C LEU A 102 -6.82 -21.13 16.62
N GLU A 103 -6.27 -21.19 17.83
CA GLU A 103 -6.24 -22.43 18.62
C GLU A 103 -7.64 -22.93 18.97
N ARG A 104 -8.58 -22.02 19.27
CA ARG A 104 -9.95 -22.41 19.61
C ARG A 104 -10.81 -22.76 18.40
N HIS A 105 -10.53 -22.19 17.25
CA HIS A 105 -11.40 -22.32 16.07
C HIS A 105 -10.75 -23.10 14.92
N ALA A 106 -9.53 -23.63 15.12
CA ALA A 106 -8.73 -24.48 14.23
C ALA A 106 -9.30 -24.64 12.79
N PRO A 107 -9.39 -23.58 11.98
CA PRO A 107 -9.94 -23.71 10.66
C PRO A 107 -8.94 -24.43 9.77
N GLU A 108 -9.39 -25.45 9.05
CA GLU A 108 -8.58 -26.13 8.06
C GLU A 108 -8.53 -25.29 6.77
N PHE A 109 -7.44 -24.56 6.58
CA PHE A 109 -7.12 -23.93 5.30
C PHE A 109 -5.98 -24.67 4.60
N ASP A 110 -6.01 -24.59 3.28
CA ASP A 110 -4.90 -25.11 2.48
C ASP A 110 -3.71 -24.13 2.53
N VAL A 111 -3.98 -22.82 2.70
CA VAL A 111 -2.97 -21.74 2.72
C VAL A 111 -3.22 -20.80 3.89
N TYR A 112 -2.15 -20.52 4.64
CA TYR A 112 -2.10 -19.48 5.67
C TYR A 112 -1.14 -18.39 5.19
N HIS A 113 -1.62 -17.16 4.95
CA HIS A 113 -0.82 -16.10 4.36
C HIS A 113 -0.87 -14.80 5.17
N ALA A 114 0.21 -14.49 5.85
CA ALA A 114 0.37 -13.26 6.62
C ALA A 114 0.72 -12.06 5.72
N GLN A 115 0.03 -10.94 5.92
CA GLN A 115 0.29 -9.68 5.20
C GLN A 115 1.13 -8.69 6.01
N ASP A 116 1.40 -8.98 7.28
CA ASP A 116 2.13 -8.10 8.21
C ASP A 116 2.92 -8.87 9.27
N GLY A 117 3.73 -8.14 10.07
CA GLY A 117 4.55 -8.75 11.10
C GLY A 117 3.76 -9.31 12.29
N ILE A 118 2.61 -8.72 12.64
CA ILE A 118 1.77 -9.16 13.75
C ILE A 118 1.18 -10.53 13.43
N SER A 119 0.48 -10.63 12.30
CA SER A 119 -0.12 -11.89 11.85
C SER A 119 0.92 -12.98 11.63
N ALA A 120 2.08 -12.63 11.03
CA ALA A 120 3.16 -13.60 10.83
C ALA A 120 3.73 -14.15 12.15
N ASN A 121 3.87 -13.31 13.19
CA ASN A 121 4.31 -13.78 14.50
C ASN A 121 3.32 -14.73 15.16
N ALA A 122 2.02 -14.47 15.03
CA ALA A 122 0.99 -15.40 15.53
C ALA A 122 1.06 -16.75 14.80
N LEU A 123 1.14 -16.71 13.45
CA LEU A 123 1.23 -17.94 12.65
C LEU A 123 2.53 -18.71 12.94
N ALA A 124 3.67 -18.03 13.18
CA ALA A 124 4.91 -18.68 13.58
C ALA A 124 4.79 -19.46 14.89
N VAL A 125 4.08 -18.91 15.89
CA VAL A 125 3.77 -19.62 17.14
C VAL A 125 2.89 -20.83 16.89
N LEU A 126 1.86 -20.71 16.04
CA LEU A 126 0.95 -21.81 15.72
C LEU A 126 1.64 -22.95 14.95
N VAL A 127 2.59 -22.62 14.06
CA VAL A 127 3.45 -23.64 13.43
C VAL A 127 4.32 -24.35 14.46
N ALA A 128 4.97 -23.61 15.37
CA ALA A 128 5.78 -24.20 16.43
C ALA A 128 4.98 -25.11 17.39
N ARG A 129 3.69 -24.84 17.55
CA ARG A 129 2.77 -25.67 18.36
C ARG A 129 2.13 -26.82 17.57
N GLY A 130 2.39 -26.94 16.26
CA GLY A 130 1.79 -27.96 15.41
C GLY A 130 0.30 -27.75 15.11
N VAL A 131 -0.23 -26.53 15.32
CA VAL A 131 -1.64 -26.19 15.04
C VAL A 131 -1.87 -26.01 13.54
N ILE A 132 -0.90 -25.41 12.84
CA ILE A 132 -0.89 -25.25 11.39
C ILE A 132 0.42 -25.77 10.81
N PRO A 133 0.44 -26.24 9.53
CA PRO A 133 1.64 -26.87 8.97
C PRO A 133 2.73 -25.84 8.60
N SER A 134 2.36 -24.72 8.03
CA SER A 134 3.28 -23.68 7.57
C SER A 134 2.51 -22.41 7.20
N PHE A 135 3.23 -21.32 6.88
CA PHE A 135 2.61 -20.09 6.38
C PHE A 135 3.51 -19.35 5.38
N LEU A 136 2.88 -18.53 4.54
CA LEU A 136 3.55 -17.54 3.68
C LEU A 136 3.53 -16.17 4.33
N ARG A 137 4.49 -15.32 3.95
CA ARG A 137 4.57 -13.92 4.35
C ARG A 137 4.77 -13.03 3.14
N THR A 138 3.86 -12.08 2.87
CA THR A 138 4.15 -10.97 1.95
C THR A 138 4.75 -9.80 2.71
N VAL A 139 5.98 -9.42 2.39
CA VAL A 139 6.65 -8.25 2.95
C VAL A 139 6.36 -7.04 2.07
N HIS A 140 5.54 -6.13 2.58
CA HIS A 140 5.25 -4.87 1.90
C HIS A 140 6.39 -3.87 2.09
N HIS A 141 6.92 -3.75 3.29
CA HIS A 141 8.12 -3.01 3.68
C HIS A 141 8.61 -3.50 5.04
N LEU A 142 9.81 -3.11 5.41
CA LEU A 142 10.36 -3.27 6.75
C LEU A 142 10.51 -1.89 7.37
N ASP A 143 10.20 -1.77 8.67
CA ASP A 143 10.31 -0.53 9.41
C ASP A 143 11.69 -0.39 10.06
N ASP A 144 12.14 0.86 10.25
CA ASP A 144 13.32 1.19 11.02
C ASP A 144 12.88 1.32 12.49
N LEU A 145 13.07 0.24 13.25
CA LEU A 145 12.55 0.09 14.60
C LEU A 145 13.66 0.26 15.63
N ASN A 146 13.37 0.99 16.74
CA ASN A 146 14.30 1.18 17.84
C ASN A 146 13.95 0.32 19.07
N ASP A 147 12.74 -0.25 19.13
CA ASP A 147 12.32 -1.15 20.21
C ASP A 147 12.79 -2.57 19.95
N ALA A 148 13.54 -3.17 20.85
CA ALA A 148 14.13 -4.50 20.68
C ALA A 148 13.08 -5.61 20.47
N TYR A 149 11.89 -5.50 21.10
CA TYR A 149 10.81 -6.46 20.90
C TYR A 149 10.22 -6.35 19.50
N LEU A 150 10.01 -5.12 19.01
CA LEU A 150 9.48 -4.90 17.67
C LEU A 150 10.48 -5.34 16.59
N VAL A 151 11.78 -5.10 16.78
CA VAL A 151 12.84 -5.64 15.91
C VAL A 151 12.78 -7.16 15.87
N ALA A 152 12.76 -7.82 17.02
CA ALA A 152 12.66 -9.28 17.10
C ALA A 152 11.38 -9.82 16.46
N CYS A 153 10.24 -9.10 16.57
CA CYS A 153 9.00 -9.45 15.87
C CYS A 153 9.14 -9.31 14.36
N GLN A 154 9.78 -8.25 13.87
CA GLN A 154 10.02 -8.05 12.44
C GLN A 154 10.91 -9.18 11.88
N ASP A 155 12.03 -9.48 12.53
CA ASP A 155 12.96 -10.53 12.12
C ASP A 155 12.27 -11.90 12.07
N ARG A 156 11.61 -12.28 13.18
CA ARG A 156 10.88 -13.55 13.26
C ARG A 156 9.80 -13.67 12.20
N SER A 157 9.09 -12.58 11.88
CA SER A 157 8.04 -12.59 10.86
C SER A 157 8.54 -12.97 9.46
N VAL A 158 9.83 -12.71 9.19
CA VAL A 158 10.47 -13.03 7.92
C VAL A 158 11.08 -14.44 7.95
N VAL A 159 11.89 -14.74 8.97
CA VAL A 159 12.68 -15.98 8.98
C VAL A 159 11.85 -17.23 9.31
N SER A 160 10.67 -17.07 9.94
CA SER A 160 9.79 -18.20 10.28
C SER A 160 8.82 -18.59 9.17
N ALA A 161 8.69 -17.79 8.12
CA ALA A 161 7.80 -18.11 7.00
C ALA A 161 8.42 -19.20 6.11
N ALA A 162 7.61 -20.18 5.73
CA ALA A 162 8.03 -21.22 4.78
C ALA A 162 8.33 -20.63 3.38
N ARG A 163 7.65 -19.54 3.03
CA ARG A 163 7.90 -18.77 1.80
C ARG A 163 7.67 -17.29 2.06
N CYS A 164 8.64 -16.45 1.71
CA CYS A 164 8.46 -15.01 1.66
C CYS A 164 8.15 -14.55 0.24
N LEU A 165 7.16 -13.68 0.12
CA LEU A 165 6.86 -12.88 -1.06
C LEU A 165 7.17 -11.42 -0.72
N CYS A 166 7.44 -10.61 -1.73
CA CYS A 166 7.57 -9.17 -1.58
C CYS A 166 7.01 -8.45 -2.80
N VAL A 167 6.78 -7.17 -2.68
CA VAL A 167 6.04 -6.39 -3.68
C VAL A 167 6.95 -5.68 -4.71
N SER A 168 8.28 -5.70 -4.53
CA SER A 168 9.24 -5.04 -5.42
C SER A 168 10.62 -5.66 -5.34
N LYS A 169 11.45 -5.42 -6.37
CA LYS A 169 12.86 -5.86 -6.40
C LYS A 169 13.71 -5.17 -5.32
N LEU A 170 13.33 -3.96 -4.91
CA LEU A 170 13.96 -3.28 -3.77
C LEU A 170 13.88 -4.15 -2.52
N TRP A 171 12.67 -4.63 -2.20
CA TRP A 171 12.43 -5.42 -1.00
C TRP A 171 12.99 -6.84 -1.12
N GLN A 172 12.98 -7.42 -2.31
CA GLN A 172 13.68 -8.69 -2.57
C GLN A 172 15.17 -8.58 -2.22
N ARG A 173 15.85 -7.54 -2.74
CA ARG A 173 17.29 -7.31 -2.43
C ARG A 173 17.51 -7.07 -0.93
N LYS A 174 16.66 -6.28 -0.28
CA LYS A 174 16.77 -6.02 1.16
C LYS A 174 16.57 -7.28 1.99
N LEU A 175 15.59 -8.12 1.67
CA LEU A 175 15.35 -9.40 2.35
C LEU A 175 16.53 -10.36 2.19
N MET A 176 17.10 -10.45 1.00
CA MET A 176 18.30 -11.25 0.76
C MET A 176 19.49 -10.71 1.54
N GLN A 177 19.73 -9.39 1.54
CA GLN A 177 20.86 -8.77 2.22
C GLN A 177 20.77 -8.86 3.74
N THR A 178 19.57 -8.68 4.31
CA THR A 178 19.38 -8.62 5.76
C THR A 178 19.19 -10.00 6.38
N TYR A 179 18.47 -10.90 5.71
CA TYR A 179 18.03 -12.17 6.28
C TYR A 179 18.51 -13.41 5.48
N GLY A 180 19.15 -13.22 4.33
CA GLY A 180 19.47 -14.34 3.43
C GLY A 180 18.24 -14.99 2.81
N VAL A 181 17.09 -14.32 2.81
CA VAL A 181 15.80 -14.86 2.33
C VAL A 181 15.61 -14.49 0.86
N ASP A 182 15.50 -15.51 0.00
CA ASP A 182 15.13 -15.36 -1.41
C ASP A 182 13.61 -15.22 -1.55
N ALA A 183 13.11 -14.00 -1.41
CA ALA A 183 11.71 -13.71 -1.56
C ALA A 183 11.30 -13.56 -3.03
N ALA A 184 10.16 -14.14 -3.41
CA ALA A 184 9.62 -13.94 -4.75
C ALA A 184 8.93 -12.57 -4.87
N VAL A 185 9.17 -11.88 -5.99
CA VAL A 185 8.51 -10.59 -6.26
C VAL A 185 7.16 -10.85 -6.90
N VAL A 186 6.09 -10.42 -6.23
CA VAL A 186 4.73 -10.42 -6.78
C VAL A 186 4.22 -8.98 -6.77
N PRO A 187 4.15 -8.32 -7.94
CA PRO A 187 3.67 -6.94 -8.03
C PRO A 187 2.22 -6.80 -7.59
N SER A 188 1.89 -5.62 -7.09
CA SER A 188 0.51 -5.24 -6.78
C SER A 188 -0.30 -5.03 -8.06
N GLY A 189 -1.63 -4.97 -7.93
CA GLY A 189 -2.55 -4.62 -9.00
C GLY A 189 -3.35 -3.36 -8.69
N VAL A 190 -4.12 -2.90 -9.66
CA VAL A 190 -5.17 -1.91 -9.51
C VAL A 190 -6.49 -2.48 -10.04
N SER A 191 -7.60 -2.11 -9.42
CA SER A 191 -8.94 -2.52 -9.86
C SER A 191 -9.49 -1.50 -10.86
N ALA A 192 -9.49 -1.83 -12.14
CA ALA A 192 -10.07 -0.98 -13.19
C ALA A 192 -11.59 -0.80 -13.04
N ALA A 193 -12.29 -1.74 -12.40
CA ALA A 193 -13.70 -1.60 -12.08
C ALA A 193 -13.98 -0.52 -11.03
N ARG A 194 -13.00 -0.24 -10.19
CA ARG A 194 -13.12 0.72 -9.10
C ARG A 194 -12.45 2.06 -9.41
N PHE A 195 -11.26 2.02 -9.98
CA PHE A 195 -10.46 3.19 -10.35
C PHE A 195 -10.51 3.35 -11.87
N SER A 196 -11.25 4.36 -12.33
CA SER A 196 -11.39 4.70 -13.74
C SER A 196 -11.35 6.21 -13.95
N ALA A 197 -10.94 6.61 -15.14
CA ALA A 197 -10.90 8.02 -15.54
C ALA A 197 -12.30 8.57 -15.91
N ASP A 198 -13.33 7.72 -15.87
CA ASP A 198 -14.70 8.12 -16.15
C ASP A 198 -15.24 8.97 -15.00
N ARG A 199 -15.69 10.17 -15.33
CA ARG A 199 -16.31 11.07 -14.34
C ARG A 199 -17.62 10.50 -13.82
N SER A 200 -17.91 10.79 -12.55
CA SER A 200 -19.16 10.42 -11.90
C SER A 200 -19.81 11.63 -11.20
N ALA A 201 -21.09 11.53 -10.90
CA ALA A 201 -21.78 12.56 -10.11
C ALA A 201 -21.17 12.77 -8.72
N GLU A 202 -20.54 11.73 -8.16
CA GLU A 202 -19.83 11.79 -6.88
C GLU A 202 -18.65 12.77 -6.90
N ASP A 203 -18.04 13.02 -8.07
CA ASP A 203 -16.91 13.94 -8.19
C ASP A 203 -17.32 15.35 -7.75
N GLU A 204 -18.49 15.84 -8.18
CA GLU A 204 -18.98 17.17 -7.77
C GLU A 204 -19.40 17.19 -6.29
N VAL A 205 -19.94 16.09 -5.77
CA VAL A 205 -20.24 15.96 -4.34
C VAL A 205 -18.96 16.09 -3.51
N TRP A 206 -17.88 15.41 -3.92
CA TRP A 206 -16.61 15.47 -3.21
C TRP A 206 -15.87 16.79 -3.43
N ARG A 207 -15.97 17.41 -4.61
CA ARG A 207 -15.46 18.77 -4.86
C ARG A 207 -16.05 19.76 -3.85
N ALA A 208 -17.38 19.72 -3.67
CA ALA A 208 -18.08 20.60 -2.74
C ALA A 208 -17.74 20.30 -1.27
N ARG A 209 -17.67 19.01 -0.88
CA ARG A 209 -17.35 18.59 0.49
C ARG A 209 -15.94 18.97 0.92
N LEU A 210 -14.98 18.94 -0.01
CA LEU A 210 -13.59 19.27 0.23
C LEU A 210 -13.27 20.74 -0.04
N ASP A 211 -14.28 21.56 -0.39
CA ASP A 211 -14.14 22.97 -0.73
C ASP A 211 -13.06 23.23 -1.80
N LEU A 212 -13.09 22.40 -2.86
CA LEU A 212 -12.12 22.50 -3.94
C LEU A 212 -12.56 23.55 -4.96
N GLY A 213 -11.72 24.58 -5.09
CA GLY A 213 -11.92 25.68 -6.04
C GLY A 213 -11.54 25.34 -7.49
N PRO A 214 -11.49 26.35 -8.37
CA PRO A 214 -11.20 26.17 -9.80
C PRO A 214 -9.70 26.07 -10.11
N GLY A 215 -8.81 26.32 -9.15
CA GLY A 215 -7.35 26.26 -9.34
C GLY A 215 -6.83 24.84 -9.36
N PRO A 216 -5.52 24.66 -9.66
CA PRO A 216 -4.88 23.34 -9.59
C PRO A 216 -5.01 22.74 -8.21
N VAL A 217 -5.41 21.44 -8.16
CA VAL A 217 -5.52 20.64 -6.94
C VAL A 217 -4.40 19.60 -6.91
N PHE A 218 -3.50 19.74 -5.96
CA PHE A 218 -2.42 18.78 -5.71
C PHE A 218 -2.81 17.85 -4.57
N LEU A 219 -2.81 16.54 -4.83
CA LEU A 219 -3.18 15.53 -3.84
C LEU A 219 -1.94 14.91 -3.21
N ALA A 220 -1.87 14.89 -1.88
CA ALA A 220 -0.91 14.09 -1.12
C ALA A 220 -1.66 13.02 -0.31
N LEU A 221 -1.16 11.79 -0.28
CA LEU A 221 -1.80 10.66 0.41
C LEU A 221 -0.93 10.07 1.51
N GLY A 222 -1.61 9.75 2.63
CA GLY A 222 -1.03 9.07 3.79
C GLY A 222 -0.87 9.96 5.02
N GLY A 223 -1.50 11.15 5.02
CA GLY A 223 -1.48 12.08 6.16
C GLY A 223 -0.13 12.79 6.34
N VAL A 224 0.08 13.35 7.54
CA VAL A 224 1.30 14.07 7.89
C VAL A 224 2.28 13.11 8.57
N GLU A 225 3.14 12.47 7.75
CA GLU A 225 4.09 11.45 8.19
C GLU A 225 5.47 11.61 7.52
N PRO A 226 6.59 11.34 8.24
CA PRO A 226 7.95 11.41 7.67
C PRO A 226 8.12 10.54 6.43
N ARG A 227 7.56 9.34 6.46
CA ARG A 227 7.62 8.37 5.37
C ARG A 227 6.98 8.91 4.07
N LYS A 228 5.91 9.70 4.23
CA LYS A 228 5.20 10.34 3.10
C LYS A 228 5.83 11.65 2.65
N ASN A 229 6.79 12.16 3.42
CA ASN A 229 7.53 13.39 3.12
C ASN A 229 6.63 14.63 2.96
N THR A 230 5.59 14.70 3.79
CA THR A 230 4.51 15.70 3.67
C THR A 230 5.01 17.12 3.96
N VAL A 231 6.05 17.28 4.80
CA VAL A 231 6.69 18.60 5.04
C VAL A 231 7.31 19.11 3.74
N LYS A 232 8.05 18.28 2.99
CA LYS A 232 8.65 18.69 1.68
C LYS A 232 7.57 18.97 0.64
N THR A 233 6.46 18.23 0.67
CA THR A 233 5.30 18.50 -0.18
C THR A 233 4.70 19.88 0.14
N LEU A 234 4.58 20.23 1.42
CA LEU A 234 4.10 21.53 1.86
C LEU A 234 5.08 22.66 1.43
N GLU A 235 6.38 22.50 1.69
CA GLU A 235 7.39 23.48 1.26
C GLU A 235 7.32 23.74 -0.26
N ALA A 236 7.20 22.67 -1.06
CA ALA A 236 7.04 22.78 -2.51
C ALA A 236 5.73 23.49 -2.89
N PHE A 237 4.64 23.17 -2.24
CA PHE A 237 3.34 23.81 -2.48
C PHE A 237 3.38 25.31 -2.16
N LEU A 238 4.03 25.72 -1.07
CA LEU A 238 4.17 27.15 -0.73
C LEU A 238 4.92 27.91 -1.85
N ALA A 239 5.93 27.29 -2.47
CA ALA A 239 6.63 27.89 -3.60
C ALA A 239 5.73 27.99 -4.84
N VAL A 240 4.94 26.93 -5.15
CA VAL A 240 4.02 26.92 -6.29
C VAL A 240 2.91 27.95 -6.16
N ARG A 241 2.44 28.24 -4.95
CA ARG A 241 1.40 29.26 -4.70
C ARG A 241 1.77 30.64 -5.19
N ALA A 242 3.05 31.00 -5.24
CA ALA A 242 3.50 32.29 -5.76
C ALA A 242 3.17 32.45 -7.25
N GLU A 243 3.20 31.37 -8.03
CA GLU A 243 2.87 31.34 -9.46
C GLU A 243 1.38 31.02 -9.69
N PHE A 244 0.82 30.12 -8.89
CA PHE A 244 -0.58 29.68 -8.98
C PHE A 244 -1.37 30.05 -7.72
N PRO A 245 -1.84 31.31 -7.55
CA PRO A 245 -2.48 31.78 -6.30
C PRO A 245 -3.76 31.05 -5.92
N HIS A 246 -4.40 30.35 -6.86
CA HIS A 246 -5.62 29.56 -6.63
C HIS A 246 -5.35 28.08 -6.44
N ALA A 247 -4.09 27.62 -6.47
CA ALA A 247 -3.76 26.23 -6.22
C ALA A 247 -4.13 25.80 -4.81
N GLN A 248 -4.54 24.54 -4.65
CA GLN A 248 -4.87 23.91 -3.38
C GLN A 248 -4.04 22.64 -3.16
N LEU A 249 -3.66 22.37 -1.91
CA LEU A 249 -3.01 21.14 -1.49
C LEU A 249 -4.00 20.33 -0.63
N LEU A 250 -4.47 19.22 -1.18
CA LEU A 250 -5.32 18.28 -0.47
C LEU A 250 -4.47 17.16 0.14
N ILE A 251 -4.44 17.07 1.46
CA ILE A 251 -3.73 16.01 2.18
C ILE A 251 -4.77 15.05 2.75
N ALA A 252 -4.86 13.85 2.20
CA ALA A 252 -5.77 12.81 2.64
C ALA A 252 -5.00 11.65 3.31
N GLY A 253 -5.56 11.14 4.40
CA GLY A 253 -5.03 10.04 5.17
C GLY A 253 -5.03 10.33 6.67
N GLY A 254 -5.12 9.27 7.46
CA GLY A 254 -5.06 9.31 8.91
C GLY A 254 -3.63 9.23 9.46
N SER A 255 -3.53 9.08 10.77
CA SER A 255 -2.25 8.83 11.46
C SER A 255 -1.95 7.33 11.48
N SER A 256 -0.68 6.96 11.32
CA SER A 256 -0.21 5.59 11.59
C SER A 256 -0.18 5.28 13.10
N LEU A 257 0.14 4.02 13.43
CA LEU A 257 0.34 3.60 14.83
C LEU A 257 1.61 4.19 15.45
N LEU A 258 2.54 4.68 14.62
CA LEU A 258 3.79 5.26 15.08
C LEU A 258 3.59 6.70 15.56
N ASP A 259 4.36 7.10 16.57
CA ASP A 259 4.36 8.49 17.01
C ASP A 259 5.15 9.37 16.04
N HIS A 260 4.46 10.34 15.47
CA HIS A 260 5.00 11.34 14.54
C HIS A 260 4.75 12.77 15.03
N SER A 261 4.60 12.98 16.36
CA SER A 261 4.29 14.28 16.96
C SER A 261 5.29 15.36 16.52
N ALA A 262 6.59 15.10 16.64
CA ALA A 262 7.64 16.06 16.24
C ALA A 262 7.57 16.43 14.74
N TYR A 263 7.22 15.48 13.87
CA TYR A 263 7.08 15.76 12.46
C TYR A 263 5.80 16.57 12.13
N ARG A 264 4.72 16.33 12.88
CA ARG A 264 3.50 17.13 12.79
C ARG A 264 3.74 18.56 13.26
N GLU A 265 4.45 18.74 14.38
CA GLU A 265 4.85 20.06 14.84
C GLU A 265 5.69 20.81 13.80
N GLN A 266 6.63 20.13 13.13
CA GLN A 266 7.40 20.71 12.02
C GLN A 266 6.49 21.15 10.87
N PHE A 267 5.53 20.32 10.49
CA PHE A 267 4.55 20.63 9.45
C PHE A 267 3.72 21.88 9.83
N GLU A 268 3.23 21.93 11.06
CA GLU A 268 2.46 23.05 11.58
C GLU A 268 3.28 24.35 11.64
N GLN A 269 4.56 24.27 12.02
CA GLN A 269 5.48 25.43 12.02
C GLN A 269 5.69 25.97 10.60
N VAL A 270 5.93 25.09 9.63
CA VAL A 270 6.06 25.51 8.21
C VAL A 270 4.77 26.17 7.72
N LEU A 271 3.61 25.56 8.01
CA LEU A 271 2.32 26.08 7.61
C LEU A 271 1.99 27.41 8.29
N ALA A 272 2.34 27.59 9.56
CA ALA A 272 2.12 28.81 10.33
C ALA A 272 2.92 30.00 9.77
N GLY A 273 4.04 29.78 9.10
CA GLY A 273 4.83 30.81 8.41
C GLY A 273 4.17 31.37 7.15
N ALA A 274 3.12 30.72 6.63
CA ALA A 274 2.41 31.19 5.44
C ALA A 274 1.32 32.23 5.81
N ASP A 275 0.90 33.03 4.82
CA ASP A 275 -0.26 33.91 4.95
C ASP A 275 -1.57 33.11 5.13
N GLU A 276 -2.61 33.81 5.57
CA GLU A 276 -3.90 33.15 5.90
C GLU A 276 -4.57 32.53 4.66
N GLN A 277 -4.47 33.17 3.50
CA GLN A 277 -5.06 32.63 2.27
C GLN A 277 -4.35 31.34 1.84
N THR A 278 -3.04 31.29 1.98
CA THR A 278 -2.24 30.08 1.71
C THR A 278 -2.52 28.98 2.71
N ARG A 279 -2.66 29.31 4.02
CA ARG A 279 -3.06 28.32 5.03
C ARG A 279 -4.41 27.67 4.73
N ARG A 280 -5.41 28.46 4.30
CA ARG A 280 -6.73 27.96 3.91
C ARG A 280 -6.70 27.09 2.65
N ALA A 281 -5.70 27.24 1.79
CA ALA A 281 -5.54 26.43 0.60
C ALA A 281 -4.90 25.05 0.88
N VAL A 282 -4.42 24.81 2.10
CA VAL A 282 -3.95 23.49 2.57
C VAL A 282 -5.10 22.80 3.32
N ILE A 283 -5.66 21.77 2.69
CA ILE A 283 -6.83 21.04 3.17
C ILE A 283 -6.39 19.73 3.80
N LEU A 284 -6.50 19.61 5.12
CA LEU A 284 -6.25 18.37 5.84
C LEU A 284 -7.56 17.58 5.93
N ALA A 285 -7.80 16.69 4.97
CA ALA A 285 -9.06 15.95 4.85
C ALA A 285 -9.19 14.77 5.82
N GLY A 286 -8.10 14.39 6.50
CA GLY A 286 -8.09 13.19 7.33
C GLY A 286 -8.34 11.91 6.53
N THR A 287 -8.84 10.87 7.20
CA THR A 287 -9.18 9.61 6.54
C THR A 287 -10.49 9.76 5.77
N LEU A 288 -10.42 9.63 4.47
CA LEU A 288 -11.59 9.66 3.60
C LEU A 288 -12.22 8.26 3.47
N PRO A 289 -13.55 8.18 3.25
CA PRO A 289 -14.20 6.92 2.92
C PRO A 289 -13.57 6.29 1.67
N ASP A 290 -13.46 4.98 1.68
CA ASP A 290 -12.83 4.21 0.59
C ASP A 290 -13.52 4.46 -0.78
N GLY A 291 -14.85 4.57 -0.79
CA GLY A 291 -15.61 4.90 -2.01
C GLY A 291 -15.38 6.32 -2.56
N ALA A 292 -14.80 7.23 -1.76
CA ALA A 292 -14.46 8.58 -2.20
C ALA A 292 -13.17 8.63 -3.03
N MET A 293 -12.28 7.65 -2.84
CA MET A 293 -10.93 7.70 -3.40
C MET A 293 -10.88 7.85 -4.92
N PRO A 294 -11.72 7.16 -5.72
CA PRO A 294 -11.73 7.38 -7.18
C PRO A 294 -12.06 8.83 -7.56
N SER A 295 -13.06 9.45 -6.88
CA SER A 295 -13.41 10.85 -7.11
C SER A 295 -12.29 11.79 -6.69
N VAL A 296 -11.66 11.55 -5.54
CA VAL A 296 -10.54 12.35 -5.04
C VAL A 296 -9.36 12.33 -6.01
N PHE A 297 -9.04 11.18 -6.58
CA PHE A 297 -8.01 11.10 -7.62
C PHE A 297 -8.41 11.91 -8.86
N ARG A 298 -9.62 11.74 -9.41
CA ARG A 298 -10.08 12.47 -10.60
C ARG A 298 -10.20 13.97 -10.41
N LEU A 299 -10.39 14.44 -9.18
CA LEU A 299 -10.45 15.85 -8.82
C LEU A 299 -9.07 16.50 -8.70
N ALA A 300 -8.02 15.70 -8.58
CA ALA A 300 -6.65 16.20 -8.48
C ALA A 300 -6.02 16.37 -9.86
N ASP A 301 -5.31 17.49 -10.04
CA ASP A 301 -4.48 17.73 -11.23
C ASP A 301 -3.18 16.94 -11.19
N ALA A 302 -2.71 16.59 -9.99
CA ALA A 302 -1.63 15.63 -9.82
C ALA A 302 -1.66 14.95 -8.44
N LEU A 303 -1.25 13.68 -8.39
CA LEU A 303 -0.82 13.03 -7.17
C LEU A 303 0.65 13.41 -6.90
N VAL A 304 0.90 14.15 -5.83
CA VAL A 304 2.24 14.51 -5.34
C VAL A 304 2.64 13.49 -4.27
N PHE A 305 3.52 12.56 -4.64
CA PHE A 305 3.82 11.39 -3.82
C PHE A 305 5.33 11.18 -3.60
N PRO A 306 6.07 12.19 -3.06
CA PRO A 306 7.52 12.13 -2.91
C PRO A 306 7.95 11.28 -1.69
N SER A 307 7.31 10.13 -1.51
CA SER A 307 7.52 9.25 -0.35
C SER A 307 8.97 8.82 -0.21
N ALA A 308 9.52 8.95 0.99
CA ALA A 308 10.88 8.54 1.31
C ALA A 308 11.02 7.00 1.39
N LYS A 309 9.93 6.29 1.67
CA LYS A 309 9.93 4.83 1.82
C LYS A 309 8.58 4.24 1.41
N GLU A 310 8.60 3.34 0.44
CA GLU A 310 7.40 2.63 -0.04
C GLU A 310 7.68 1.15 -0.29
N GLY A 311 6.61 0.36 -0.25
CA GLY A 311 6.64 -1.04 -0.68
C GLY A 311 6.61 -1.14 -2.20
N PHE A 312 5.56 -0.58 -2.78
CA PHE A 312 5.28 -0.56 -4.20
C PHE A 312 4.70 0.80 -4.66
N GLY A 313 3.73 1.36 -3.91
CA GLY A 313 3.02 2.59 -4.26
C GLY A 313 1.67 2.34 -4.92
N LEU A 314 0.75 1.61 -4.25
CA LEU A 314 -0.62 1.35 -4.76
C LEU A 314 -1.30 2.62 -5.23
N ALA A 315 -1.20 3.70 -4.45
CA ALA A 315 -1.81 4.99 -4.76
C ALA A 315 -1.35 5.57 -6.11
N VAL A 316 -0.13 5.25 -6.56
CA VAL A 316 0.38 5.67 -7.87
C VAL A 316 -0.41 4.99 -8.99
N LEU A 317 -0.62 3.67 -8.91
CA LEU A 317 -1.42 2.95 -9.90
C LEU A 317 -2.89 3.36 -9.87
N GLU A 318 -3.45 3.61 -8.68
CA GLU A 318 -4.84 4.05 -8.48
C GLU A 318 -5.06 5.43 -9.09
N ALA A 319 -4.14 6.39 -8.86
CA ALA A 319 -4.17 7.71 -9.47
C ALA A 319 -4.07 7.62 -11.00
N MET A 320 -3.11 6.86 -11.51
CA MET A 320 -2.94 6.66 -12.95
C MET A 320 -4.16 6.02 -13.61
N ALA A 321 -4.80 5.04 -12.96
CA ALA A 321 -6.04 4.43 -13.44
C ALA A 321 -7.22 5.41 -13.47
N CYS A 322 -7.23 6.41 -12.58
CA CYS A 322 -8.17 7.53 -12.59
C CYS A 322 -7.79 8.64 -13.60
N GLY A 323 -6.70 8.50 -14.32
CA GLY A 323 -6.21 9.49 -15.28
C GLY A 323 -5.54 10.69 -14.61
N THR A 324 -5.09 10.55 -13.38
CA THR A 324 -4.40 11.61 -12.62
C THR A 324 -2.89 11.48 -12.83
N PRO A 325 -2.19 12.51 -13.33
CA PRO A 325 -0.74 12.56 -13.41
C PRO A 325 -0.06 12.34 -12.07
N VAL A 326 1.14 11.77 -12.07
CA VAL A 326 1.86 11.43 -10.85
C VAL A 326 3.23 12.10 -10.81
N ILE A 327 3.56 12.66 -9.65
CA ILE A 327 4.90 13.12 -9.27
C ILE A 327 5.43 12.16 -8.21
N ALA A 328 6.50 11.43 -8.51
CA ALA A 328 7.03 10.35 -7.67
C ALA A 328 8.57 10.44 -7.55
N PRO A 329 9.18 9.75 -6.57
CA PRO A 329 10.64 9.73 -6.44
C PRO A 329 11.34 9.07 -7.63
N ALA A 330 12.46 9.65 -8.05
CA ALA A 330 13.40 9.06 -9.02
C ALA A 330 14.24 7.93 -8.34
N ALA A 331 13.60 7.06 -7.57
CA ALA A 331 14.23 6.02 -6.77
C ALA A 331 13.36 4.75 -6.69
N PRO A 332 13.97 3.58 -6.37
CA PRO A 332 13.18 2.37 -6.10
C PRO A 332 12.23 2.56 -4.91
N PRO A 333 11.03 1.95 -4.96
CA PRO A 333 10.57 0.99 -5.96
C PRO A 333 9.99 1.61 -7.24
N PHE A 334 9.79 2.92 -7.29
CA PHE A 334 9.08 3.59 -8.38
C PHE A 334 9.75 3.40 -9.75
N ILE A 335 11.06 3.61 -9.85
CA ILE A 335 11.82 3.40 -11.10
C ILE A 335 11.91 1.92 -11.55
N GLU A 336 11.34 0.99 -10.80
CA GLU A 336 11.23 -0.42 -11.21
C GLU A 336 10.09 -0.61 -12.22
N TYR A 337 9.12 0.32 -12.27
CA TYR A 337 7.95 0.24 -13.14
C TYR A 337 7.54 1.56 -13.79
N LEU A 338 8.05 2.71 -13.32
CA LEU A 338 7.85 4.04 -13.90
C LEU A 338 9.09 4.50 -14.65
N ASP A 339 8.90 5.19 -15.74
CA ASP A 339 9.91 6.01 -16.39
C ASP A 339 9.45 7.47 -16.53
N ARG A 340 10.32 8.32 -17.15
CA ARG A 340 10.04 9.76 -17.31
C ARG A 340 8.92 10.06 -18.31
N SER A 341 8.45 9.09 -19.06
CA SER A 341 7.27 9.23 -19.93
C SER A 341 5.97 8.93 -19.20
N ASP A 342 6.03 8.17 -18.09
CA ASP A 342 4.86 7.75 -17.32
C ASP A 342 4.51 8.71 -16.19
N ALA A 343 5.54 9.33 -15.58
CA ALA A 343 5.41 10.20 -14.41
C ALA A 343 6.53 11.26 -14.36
N ILE A 344 6.33 12.34 -13.61
CA ILE A 344 7.42 13.27 -13.28
C ILE A 344 8.20 12.69 -12.11
N LEU A 345 9.45 12.28 -12.40
CA LEU A 345 10.34 11.69 -11.41
C LEU A 345 11.27 12.75 -10.82
N VAL A 346 11.21 12.90 -9.49
CA VAL A 346 11.93 13.97 -8.75
C VAL A 346 12.85 13.39 -7.68
N ASP A 347 13.81 14.17 -7.24
CA ASP A 347 14.46 13.95 -5.95
C ASP A 347 13.46 14.30 -4.83
N SER A 348 13.07 13.34 -4.04
CA SER A 348 12.10 13.51 -2.96
C SER A 348 12.60 14.41 -1.81
N GLN A 349 13.91 14.68 -1.73
CA GLN A 349 14.48 15.55 -0.72
C GLN A 349 14.59 17.03 -1.21
N ASP A 350 14.39 17.28 -2.49
CA ASP A 350 14.44 18.61 -3.10
C ASP A 350 13.03 19.20 -3.27
N ALA A 351 12.63 20.08 -2.33
CA ALA A 351 11.36 20.79 -2.41
C ALA A 351 11.24 21.67 -3.67
N GLY A 352 12.35 22.19 -4.18
CA GLY A 352 12.38 22.96 -5.43
C GLY A 352 12.10 22.10 -6.65
N ALA A 353 12.65 20.89 -6.71
CA ALA A 353 12.36 19.94 -7.77
C ALA A 353 10.88 19.48 -7.72
N ILE A 354 10.32 19.26 -6.51
CA ILE A 354 8.90 18.93 -6.33
C ILE A 354 8.04 20.11 -6.79
N ALA A 355 8.36 21.34 -6.40
CA ALA A 355 7.64 22.54 -6.82
C ALA A 355 7.68 22.74 -8.35
N GLY A 356 8.84 22.59 -8.96
CA GLY A 356 8.97 22.63 -10.42
C GLY A 356 8.13 21.58 -11.13
N ALA A 357 8.05 20.37 -10.58
CA ALA A 357 7.19 19.30 -11.09
C ALA A 357 5.70 19.63 -10.95
N MET A 358 5.29 20.21 -9.81
CA MET A 358 3.92 20.68 -9.57
C MET A 358 3.54 21.80 -10.56
N ALA A 359 4.44 22.75 -10.81
CA ALA A 359 4.20 23.78 -11.81
C ALA A 359 4.15 23.19 -13.23
N TRP A 360 5.07 22.29 -13.57
CA TRP A 360 5.14 21.71 -14.91
C TRP A 360 3.94 20.86 -15.29
N VAL A 361 3.36 20.12 -14.34
CA VAL A 361 2.18 19.27 -14.60
C VAL A 361 0.92 20.08 -14.94
N THR A 362 0.90 21.38 -14.64
CA THR A 362 -0.23 22.27 -14.99
C THR A 362 -0.22 22.70 -16.46
N ASP A 363 0.87 22.46 -17.20
CA ASP A 363 0.88 22.65 -18.65
C ASP A 363 -0.06 21.59 -19.30
N PRO A 364 -1.06 22.04 -20.11
CA PRO A 364 -2.05 21.11 -20.69
C PRO A 364 -1.42 19.99 -21.54
N ALA A 365 -0.34 20.27 -22.27
CA ALA A 365 0.32 19.25 -23.10
C ALA A 365 1.04 18.21 -22.25
N VAL A 366 1.65 18.63 -21.12
CA VAL A 366 2.29 17.74 -20.15
C VAL A 366 1.22 16.90 -19.43
N TYR A 367 0.16 17.55 -18.96
CA TYR A 367 -0.97 16.88 -18.30
C TYR A 367 -1.57 15.78 -19.18
N ASP A 368 -1.92 16.12 -20.43
CA ASP A 368 -2.56 15.15 -21.36
C ASP A 368 -1.62 13.99 -21.69
N HIS A 369 -0.33 14.26 -21.86
CA HIS A 369 0.68 13.23 -22.09
C HIS A 369 0.76 12.27 -20.91
N LEU A 370 0.95 12.78 -19.69
CA LEU A 370 1.10 11.97 -18.47
C LEU A 370 -0.17 11.21 -18.13
N ARG A 371 -1.33 11.84 -18.37
CA ARG A 371 -2.63 11.16 -18.22
C ARG A 371 -2.75 9.96 -19.14
N ALA A 372 -2.45 10.11 -20.43
CA ALA A 372 -2.51 9.01 -21.38
C ALA A 372 -1.49 7.90 -21.07
N ALA A 373 -0.27 8.27 -20.72
CA ALA A 373 0.78 7.32 -20.35
C ALA A 373 0.43 6.56 -19.06
N GLY A 374 -0.07 7.25 -18.02
CA GLY A 374 -0.50 6.65 -16.77
C GLY A 374 -1.64 5.64 -16.93
N LEU A 375 -2.65 5.97 -17.74
CA LEU A 375 -3.73 5.05 -18.09
C LEU A 375 -3.21 3.78 -18.78
N ALA A 376 -2.30 3.95 -19.73
CA ALA A 376 -1.69 2.83 -20.46
C ALA A 376 -0.80 1.98 -19.53
N LEU A 377 -0.07 2.59 -18.61
CA LEU A 377 0.77 1.88 -17.66
C LEU A 377 -0.07 1.11 -16.64
N SER A 378 -1.03 1.77 -15.98
CA SER A 378 -1.85 1.16 -14.93
C SER A 378 -2.64 -0.04 -15.42
N SER A 379 -3.07 -0.06 -16.68
CA SER A 379 -3.77 -1.19 -17.31
C SER A 379 -2.94 -2.48 -17.36
N ARG A 380 -1.62 -2.39 -17.20
CA ARG A 380 -0.70 -3.55 -17.17
C ARG A 380 -0.63 -4.22 -15.80
N PHE A 381 -1.20 -3.59 -14.78
CA PHE A 381 -1.17 -4.07 -13.39
C PHE A 381 -2.59 -4.40 -12.95
N SER A 382 -2.92 -5.68 -12.88
CA SER A 382 -4.24 -6.13 -12.43
C SER A 382 -4.15 -7.01 -11.19
N TRP A 383 -5.17 -6.97 -10.35
CA TRP A 383 -5.27 -7.88 -9.22
C TRP A 383 -5.45 -9.34 -9.68
N ASP A 384 -6.05 -9.57 -10.83
CA ASP A 384 -6.14 -10.91 -11.46
C ASP A 384 -4.74 -11.49 -11.72
N ALA A 385 -3.85 -10.71 -12.34
CA ALA A 385 -2.47 -11.14 -12.61
C ALA A 385 -1.69 -11.36 -11.30
N SER A 386 -1.84 -10.46 -10.32
CA SER A 386 -1.24 -10.61 -8.99
C SER A 386 -1.75 -11.87 -8.28
N ALA A 387 -3.06 -12.13 -8.29
CA ALA A 387 -3.65 -13.33 -7.70
C ALA A 387 -3.15 -14.62 -8.36
N LYS A 388 -3.05 -14.66 -9.69
CA LYS A 388 -2.48 -15.79 -10.43
C LYS A 388 -1.02 -16.07 -10.06
N ALA A 389 -0.22 -15.00 -9.87
CA ALA A 389 1.15 -15.14 -9.39
C ALA A 389 1.22 -15.69 -7.95
N HIS A 390 0.33 -15.25 -7.05
CA HIS A 390 0.24 -15.81 -5.70
C HIS A 390 -0.15 -17.30 -5.72
N LEU A 391 -1.09 -17.68 -6.57
CA LEU A 391 -1.52 -19.08 -6.70
C LEU A 391 -0.38 -20.02 -7.10
N ALA A 392 0.58 -19.57 -7.91
CA ALA A 392 1.76 -20.35 -8.23
C ALA A 392 2.56 -20.70 -6.96
N HIS A 393 2.80 -19.70 -6.09
CA HIS A 393 3.52 -19.90 -4.83
C HIS A 393 2.72 -20.70 -3.79
N TYR A 394 1.39 -20.55 -3.74
CA TYR A 394 0.53 -21.36 -2.87
C TYR A 394 0.61 -22.85 -3.23
N ARG A 395 0.67 -23.17 -4.53
CA ARG A 395 0.78 -24.54 -5.02
C ARG A 395 2.14 -25.16 -4.76
N GLU A 396 3.22 -24.38 -4.89
CA GLU A 396 4.57 -24.84 -4.57
C GLU A 396 4.71 -25.33 -3.12
N LEU A 397 3.96 -24.75 -2.17
CA LEU A 397 3.96 -25.19 -0.77
C LEU A 397 3.23 -26.53 -0.56
N HIS A 398 2.33 -26.89 -1.46
CA HIS A 398 1.58 -28.12 -1.39
C HIS A 398 2.17 -29.26 -2.25
N ASP A 399 3.26 -29.01 -2.97
CA ASP A 399 3.97 -30.03 -3.73
C ASP A 399 4.82 -30.89 -2.77
N PRO A 400 4.44 -32.16 -2.52
CA PRO A 400 5.18 -33.05 -1.62
C PRO A 400 6.63 -33.30 -2.07
N ALA A 401 6.95 -33.07 -3.35
CA ALA A 401 8.31 -33.20 -3.87
C ALA A 401 9.23 -31.99 -3.48
N ARG A 402 8.68 -30.92 -2.93
CA ARG A 402 9.38 -29.69 -2.54
C ARG A 402 9.20 -29.29 -1.07
N ALA A 403 8.70 -30.21 -0.24
CA ALA A 403 8.61 -29.96 1.20
C ALA A 403 10.01 -29.55 1.73
N PRO A 404 10.16 -28.43 2.46
CA PRO A 404 11.45 -28.05 3.01
C PRO A 404 11.94 -29.17 3.93
N VAL A 405 13.18 -29.60 3.71
CA VAL A 405 13.86 -30.54 4.61
C VAL A 405 13.93 -29.85 5.97
N PRO A 406 13.42 -30.46 7.05
CA PRO A 406 13.52 -29.87 8.38
C PRO A 406 15.00 -29.67 8.69
N VAL A 407 15.40 -28.45 8.94
CA VAL A 407 16.73 -28.16 9.52
C VAL A 407 16.66 -28.64 10.96
N LEU A 408 17.10 -29.87 11.18
CA LEU A 408 17.37 -30.40 12.51
C LEU A 408 18.60 -29.69 13.06
N SER A 409 18.42 -28.88 14.09
CA SER A 409 19.47 -28.54 15.06
C SER A 409 18.86 -28.24 16.40
#